data_f6261fe9e752e1d166dd2adb5d267c34
#
_entry.id   f6261fe9e752e1d166dd2adb5d267c34
#
_cell.length_a   1.000
_cell.length_b   1.000
_cell.length_c   1.000
_cell.angle_alpha   90.00
_cell.angle_beta   90.00
_cell.angle_gamma   90.00
#
_symmetry.space_group_name_H-M   'P 1'
#
loop_
_entity.id
_entity.type
_entity.pdbx_description
1 polymer ?
#
loop_
_entity_poly.entity_id
_entity_poly.type
_entity_poly.pdbx_seq_one_letter_code
_entity_poly.pdbx_strand_id
1 'polypeptide(L)'
;MLPNIKIFQIYFKSELKVHCDPHFVPLDNTANPNPELREWDVWNREYDKLIASDLEYWGFVSWKFKEKTNLTGQRVFDFINAYPGQDVYLLNPCILNEACFANSWEQGDIHHPDISAIGNKFLKKIGYGDIDVKTMMLDRDTTVFANYVVGSRKFWTKFMEFSRKLFTEADKDPVFKEEVFGAGRSNYAHDKSLPNFTFLIERLIPTFIELEHLNSVGFKHTPDTLAMKYQPYADDIMALSDLKVAVNRYNSDELYDIWNFYRHKFLGQNQGILNLE
;
A
#
# COMPACT_ATOMS: atom_id res chain seq x y z
N MET A 1 -10.23 -25.24 -10.15
CA MET A 1 -8.87 -25.49 -9.62
C MET A 1 -8.52 -24.24 -8.83
N LEU A 2 -7.95 -24.34 -7.62
CA LEU A 2 -7.46 -23.17 -6.92
C LEU A 2 -6.26 -22.60 -7.68
N PRO A 3 -6.12 -21.27 -7.79
CA PRO A 3 -5.00 -20.68 -8.50
C PRO A 3 -3.66 -21.01 -7.82
N ASN A 4 -2.58 -21.07 -8.62
CA ASN A 4 -1.24 -21.29 -8.10
C ASN A 4 -0.71 -19.99 -7.50
N ILE A 5 -0.68 -19.89 -6.16
CA ILE A 5 -0.37 -18.66 -5.41
C ILE A 5 0.84 -18.87 -4.52
N LYS A 6 1.76 -17.91 -4.49
CA LYS A 6 2.82 -17.81 -3.47
C LYS A 6 2.88 -16.42 -2.85
N ILE A 7 2.96 -16.37 -1.53
CA ILE A 7 3.19 -15.13 -0.78
C ILE A 7 4.56 -15.25 -0.13
N PHE A 8 5.45 -14.31 -0.45
CA PHE A 8 6.81 -14.27 0.05
C PHE A 8 6.89 -13.38 1.28
N GLN A 9 7.43 -13.89 2.37
CA GLN A 9 7.65 -13.12 3.58
C GLN A 9 9.12 -12.74 3.72
N ILE A 10 9.41 -11.44 3.52
CA ILE A 10 10.75 -10.88 3.47
C ILE A 10 11.31 -10.73 4.88
N TYR A 11 12.52 -11.26 5.11
CA TYR A 11 13.32 -10.98 6.30
C TYR A 11 14.72 -10.49 5.91
N PHE A 12 15.28 -9.55 6.69
CA PHE A 12 16.57 -8.91 6.39
C PHE A 12 17.65 -9.19 7.46
N LYS A 13 17.36 -10.04 8.43
CA LYS A 13 18.29 -10.60 9.43
C LYS A 13 17.89 -12.05 9.67
N SER A 14 18.85 -12.94 9.79
CA SER A 14 18.59 -14.38 9.91
C SER A 14 17.70 -14.75 11.09
N GLU A 15 17.83 -14.04 12.21
CA GLU A 15 17.01 -14.24 13.40
C GLU A 15 15.52 -13.91 13.20
N LEU A 16 15.19 -13.07 12.21
CA LEU A 16 13.81 -12.69 11.91
C LEU A 16 13.03 -13.77 11.14
N LYS A 17 13.73 -14.76 10.59
CA LYS A 17 13.09 -15.88 9.87
C LYS A 17 12.10 -16.64 10.75
N VAL A 18 12.32 -16.71 12.05
CA VAL A 18 11.42 -17.38 13.02
C VAL A 18 10.03 -16.74 13.08
N HIS A 19 9.89 -15.48 12.67
CA HIS A 19 8.61 -14.76 12.63
C HIS A 19 7.82 -14.97 11.33
N CYS A 20 8.37 -15.72 10.36
CA CYS A 20 7.65 -16.01 9.13
C CYS A 20 6.49 -16.97 9.41
N ASP A 21 5.33 -16.64 8.83
CA ASP A 21 4.13 -17.48 8.89
C ASP A 21 4.37 -18.79 8.10
N PRO A 22 3.96 -19.95 8.62
CA PRO A 22 4.21 -21.23 7.94
C PRO A 22 3.50 -21.39 6.59
N HIS A 23 2.48 -20.59 6.31
CA HIS A 23 1.79 -20.58 5.01
C HIS A 23 2.49 -19.70 3.95
N PHE A 24 3.47 -18.89 4.35
CA PHE A 24 4.23 -18.02 3.45
C PHE A 24 5.60 -18.61 3.15
N VAL A 25 6.16 -18.21 2.00
CA VAL A 25 7.51 -18.61 1.61
C VAL A 25 8.51 -17.62 2.21
N PRO A 26 9.38 -18.04 3.14
CA PRO A 26 10.43 -17.16 3.66
C PRO A 26 11.36 -16.69 2.54
N LEU A 27 11.52 -15.37 2.38
CA LEU A 27 12.41 -14.76 1.39
C LEU A 27 13.57 -14.06 2.09
N ASP A 28 14.76 -14.60 1.87
CA ASP A 28 16.00 -14.08 2.44
C ASP A 28 16.43 -12.79 1.73
N ASN A 29 16.44 -11.70 2.45
CA ASN A 29 16.95 -10.40 2.03
C ASN A 29 18.07 -9.90 2.98
N THR A 30 18.85 -10.80 3.59
CA THR A 30 19.94 -10.42 4.50
C THR A 30 21.07 -9.68 3.79
N ALA A 31 21.30 -9.94 2.51
CA ALA A 31 22.27 -9.21 1.70
C ALA A 31 21.85 -7.75 1.44
N ASN A 32 20.53 -7.52 1.29
CA ASN A 32 19.88 -6.20 1.13
C ASN A 32 20.74 -5.17 0.36
N PRO A 33 21.02 -5.40 -0.95
CA PRO A 33 22.04 -4.63 -1.68
C PRO A 33 21.69 -3.16 -1.89
N ASN A 34 20.37 -2.82 -1.90
CA ASN A 34 19.87 -1.47 -2.10
C ASN A 34 18.80 -1.14 -1.03
N PRO A 35 19.22 -0.95 0.24
CA PRO A 35 18.30 -0.80 1.36
C PRO A 35 17.38 0.42 1.25
N GLU A 36 17.81 1.45 0.50
CA GLU A 36 17.04 2.67 0.23
C GLU A 36 15.83 2.42 -0.69
N LEU A 37 15.87 1.35 -1.50
CA LEU A 37 14.76 0.96 -2.39
C LEU A 37 13.72 0.05 -1.74
N ARG A 38 13.96 -0.39 -0.49
CA ARG A 38 13.04 -1.18 0.32
C ARG A 38 12.51 -2.42 -0.44
N GLU A 39 11.19 -2.66 -0.33
CA GLU A 39 10.52 -3.80 -0.95
C GLU A 39 10.62 -3.79 -2.48
N TRP A 40 10.71 -2.60 -3.10
CA TRP A 40 10.81 -2.49 -4.56
C TRP A 40 12.06 -3.17 -5.12
N ASP A 41 13.21 -3.09 -4.43
CA ASP A 41 14.41 -3.80 -4.83
C ASP A 41 14.19 -5.32 -4.86
N VAL A 42 13.49 -5.85 -3.86
CA VAL A 42 13.14 -7.27 -3.80
C VAL A 42 12.23 -7.65 -4.97
N TRP A 43 11.18 -6.85 -5.23
CA TRP A 43 10.28 -7.10 -6.36
C TRP A 43 11.03 -7.12 -7.67
N ASN A 44 11.90 -6.14 -7.89
CA ASN A 44 12.65 -6.00 -9.13
C ASN A 44 13.64 -7.17 -9.35
N ARG A 45 14.30 -7.66 -8.31
CA ARG A 45 15.22 -8.80 -8.37
C ARG A 45 14.52 -10.14 -8.59
N GLU A 46 13.34 -10.31 -8.00
CA GLU A 46 12.58 -11.57 -8.14
C GLU A 46 11.68 -11.59 -9.38
N TYR A 47 11.42 -10.42 -10.00
CA TYR A 47 10.44 -10.28 -11.09
C TYR A 47 10.64 -11.26 -12.23
N ASP A 48 11.83 -11.31 -12.80
CA ASP A 48 12.09 -12.14 -14.01
C ASP A 48 11.90 -13.63 -13.72
N LYS A 49 12.27 -14.07 -12.52
CA LYS A 49 12.07 -15.44 -12.06
C LYS A 49 10.58 -15.75 -11.84
N LEU A 50 9.85 -14.83 -11.24
CA LEU A 50 8.43 -15.02 -10.95
C LEU A 50 7.58 -14.96 -12.22
N ILE A 51 7.86 -14.04 -13.14
CA ILE A 51 7.14 -13.95 -14.40
C ILE A 51 7.38 -15.17 -15.31
N ALA A 52 8.54 -15.83 -15.21
CA ALA A 52 8.86 -17.06 -15.92
C ALA A 52 8.31 -18.34 -15.26
N SER A 53 7.80 -18.25 -14.01
CA SER A 53 7.25 -19.39 -13.28
C SER A 53 5.84 -19.72 -13.77
N ASP A 54 5.22 -20.75 -13.21
CA ASP A 54 3.82 -21.14 -13.43
C ASP A 54 2.84 -20.48 -12.45
N LEU A 55 3.32 -19.55 -11.59
CA LEU A 55 2.46 -18.84 -10.64
C LEU A 55 1.46 -17.94 -11.36
N GLU A 56 0.21 -18.02 -10.93
CA GLU A 56 -0.86 -17.11 -11.37
C GLU A 56 -0.89 -15.84 -10.54
N TYR A 57 -0.60 -15.98 -9.23
CA TYR A 57 -0.54 -14.88 -8.28
C TYR A 57 0.71 -14.98 -7.41
N TRP A 58 1.26 -13.83 -7.05
CA TRP A 58 2.25 -13.76 -5.98
C TRP A 58 2.15 -12.44 -5.22
N GLY A 59 2.68 -12.45 -4.00
CA GLY A 59 2.68 -11.27 -3.15
C GLY A 59 3.93 -11.23 -2.28
N PHE A 60 4.14 -10.05 -1.68
CA PHE A 60 5.24 -9.82 -0.77
C PHE A 60 4.72 -9.16 0.50
N VAL A 61 5.19 -9.64 1.64
CA VAL A 61 4.91 -9.08 2.95
C VAL A 61 6.19 -9.04 3.79
N SER A 62 6.27 -8.18 4.78
CA SER A 62 7.44 -8.14 5.65
C SER A 62 7.35 -9.18 6.78
N TRP A 63 8.48 -9.43 7.46
CA TRP A 63 8.52 -10.27 8.65
C TRP A 63 7.58 -9.78 9.78
N LYS A 64 7.23 -8.47 9.79
CA LYS A 64 6.26 -7.88 10.73
C LYS A 64 4.80 -8.04 10.31
N PHE A 65 4.50 -8.81 9.28
CA PHE A 65 3.15 -8.90 8.71
C PHE A 65 2.09 -9.17 9.77
N LYS A 66 2.27 -10.23 10.58
CA LYS A 66 1.32 -10.61 11.63
C LYS A 66 1.18 -9.52 12.70
N GLU A 67 2.30 -8.90 13.10
CA GLU A 67 2.31 -7.82 14.09
C GLU A 67 1.50 -6.61 13.60
N LYS A 68 1.67 -6.25 12.32
CA LYS A 68 1.03 -5.08 11.71
C LYS A 68 -0.44 -5.29 11.36
N THR A 69 -0.79 -6.47 10.84
CA THR A 69 -2.12 -6.75 10.29
C THR A 69 -3.03 -7.54 11.22
N ASN A 70 -2.48 -8.22 12.24
CA ASN A 70 -3.16 -9.24 13.02
C ASN A 70 -3.72 -10.42 12.20
N LEU A 71 -3.24 -10.61 10.96
CA LEU A 71 -3.66 -11.70 10.08
C LEU A 71 -2.65 -12.86 10.11
N THR A 72 -3.18 -14.07 9.98
CA THR A 72 -2.38 -15.28 9.71
C THR A 72 -2.37 -15.57 8.22
N GLY A 73 -1.37 -16.31 7.74
CA GLY A 73 -1.31 -16.75 6.35
C GLY A 73 -2.56 -17.55 5.94
N GLN A 74 -3.10 -18.39 6.82
CA GLN A 74 -4.36 -19.12 6.55
C GLN A 74 -5.52 -18.14 6.25
N ARG A 75 -5.72 -17.10 7.08
CA ARG A 75 -6.77 -16.09 6.84
C ARG A 75 -6.58 -15.35 5.51
N VAL A 76 -5.33 -15.11 5.12
CA VAL A 76 -5.03 -14.47 3.81
C VAL A 76 -5.44 -15.40 2.65
N PHE A 77 -5.12 -16.69 2.71
CA PHE A 77 -5.53 -17.64 1.68
C PHE A 77 -7.05 -17.84 1.65
N ASP A 78 -7.71 -17.89 2.82
CA ASP A 78 -9.17 -17.97 2.92
C ASP A 78 -9.83 -16.75 2.27
N PHE A 79 -9.28 -15.55 2.50
CA PHE A 79 -9.75 -14.32 1.87
C PHE A 79 -9.59 -14.35 0.35
N ILE A 80 -8.42 -14.74 -0.17
CA ILE A 80 -8.20 -14.84 -1.61
C ILE A 80 -9.17 -15.84 -2.24
N ASN A 81 -9.41 -16.96 -1.59
CA ASN A 81 -10.33 -17.99 -2.07
C ASN A 81 -11.82 -17.54 -2.04
N ALA A 82 -12.17 -16.65 -1.11
CA ALA A 82 -13.52 -16.08 -1.02
C ALA A 82 -13.83 -15.06 -2.13
N TYR A 83 -12.81 -14.45 -2.72
CA TYR A 83 -12.94 -13.42 -3.76
C TYR A 83 -12.11 -13.78 -5.01
N PRO A 84 -12.41 -14.89 -5.71
CA PRO A 84 -11.59 -15.36 -6.83
C PRO A 84 -11.63 -14.39 -8.02
N GLY A 85 -10.54 -14.34 -8.78
CA GLY A 85 -10.46 -13.63 -10.07
C GLY A 85 -10.17 -12.14 -9.98
N GLN A 86 -9.79 -11.63 -8.81
CA GLN A 86 -9.32 -10.25 -8.71
C GLN A 86 -7.93 -10.08 -9.35
N ASP A 87 -7.62 -8.90 -9.88
CA ASP A 87 -6.27 -8.57 -10.31
C ASP A 87 -5.33 -8.37 -9.09
N VAL A 88 -5.87 -7.83 -7.97
CA VAL A 88 -5.11 -7.49 -6.77
C VAL A 88 -5.90 -7.73 -5.49
N TYR A 89 -5.25 -8.32 -4.51
CA TYR A 89 -5.73 -8.46 -3.13
C TYR A 89 -4.89 -7.59 -2.20
N LEU A 90 -5.54 -6.75 -1.41
CA LEU A 90 -4.90 -5.76 -0.56
C LEU A 90 -5.00 -6.18 0.91
N LEU A 91 -3.86 -6.22 1.60
CA LEU A 91 -3.74 -6.62 3.00
C LEU A 91 -3.30 -5.42 3.84
N ASN A 92 -4.10 -4.36 3.83
CA ASN A 92 -3.76 -3.08 4.42
C ASN A 92 -3.60 -3.15 5.95
N PRO A 93 -2.42 -2.81 6.53
CA PRO A 93 -2.23 -2.76 7.98
C PRO A 93 -2.69 -1.44 8.62
N CYS A 94 -2.79 -0.36 7.83
CA CYS A 94 -3.06 1.00 8.30
C CYS A 94 -4.53 1.36 8.08
N ILE A 95 -5.40 0.69 8.82
CA ILE A 95 -6.85 0.77 8.63
C ILE A 95 -7.39 2.14 9.04
N LEU A 96 -6.80 2.74 10.07
CA LEU A 96 -7.14 4.09 10.51
C LEU A 96 -6.86 5.12 9.41
N ASN A 97 -5.67 5.04 8.78
CA ASN A 97 -5.32 5.92 7.68
C ASN A 97 -6.24 5.72 6.47
N GLU A 98 -6.55 4.47 6.13
CA GLU A 98 -7.51 4.16 5.08
C GLU A 98 -8.88 4.79 5.39
N ALA A 99 -9.39 4.66 6.59
CA ALA A 99 -10.72 5.15 6.98
C ALA A 99 -10.81 6.68 7.04
N CYS A 100 -9.74 7.37 7.49
CA CYS A 100 -9.75 8.79 7.82
C CYS A 100 -9.22 9.72 6.72
N PHE A 101 -8.50 9.22 5.70
CA PHE A 101 -7.97 10.04 4.62
C PHE A 101 -8.63 9.70 3.29
N ALA A 102 -8.84 10.67 2.42
CA ALA A 102 -9.41 10.44 1.09
C ALA A 102 -8.54 9.47 0.27
N ASN A 103 -7.24 9.55 0.45
CA ASN A 103 -6.26 8.68 -0.20
C ASN A 103 -4.91 8.69 0.53
N SER A 104 -3.98 7.86 0.08
CA SER A 104 -2.65 7.76 0.64
C SER A 104 -1.77 9.00 0.41
N TRP A 105 -2.13 9.88 -0.55
CA TRP A 105 -1.40 11.12 -0.81
C TRP A 105 -1.77 12.21 0.19
N GLU A 106 -3.07 12.35 0.53
CA GLU A 106 -3.51 13.27 1.59
C GLU A 106 -2.83 12.92 2.92
N GLN A 107 -2.81 11.65 3.28
CA GLN A 107 -2.08 11.16 4.45
C GLN A 107 -0.57 11.44 4.31
N GLY A 108 -0.03 11.20 3.12
CA GLY A 108 1.38 11.37 2.83
C GLY A 108 1.90 12.77 3.05
N ASP A 109 1.19 13.79 2.58
CA ASP A 109 1.61 15.19 2.71
C ASP A 109 1.74 15.66 4.16
N ILE A 110 1.07 14.99 5.13
CA ILE A 110 1.21 15.28 6.56
C ILE A 110 2.60 14.85 7.08
N HIS A 111 3.08 13.70 6.63
CA HIS A 111 4.30 13.08 7.14
C HIS A 111 5.51 13.29 6.23
N HIS A 112 5.26 13.49 4.94
CA HIS A 112 6.26 13.65 3.88
C HIS A 112 5.87 14.85 3.02
N PRO A 113 6.19 16.09 3.45
CA PRO A 113 5.82 17.29 2.73
C PRO A 113 6.18 17.22 1.25
N ASP A 114 5.23 17.63 0.40
CA ASP A 114 5.36 17.67 -1.07
C ASP A 114 5.33 16.30 -1.77
N ILE A 115 5.04 15.18 -1.09
CA ILE A 115 5.04 13.86 -1.72
C ILE A 115 4.00 13.74 -2.83
N SER A 116 2.83 14.37 -2.68
CA SER A 116 1.81 14.43 -3.72
C SER A 116 2.25 15.24 -4.95
N ALA A 117 2.99 16.33 -4.74
CA ALA A 117 3.55 17.12 -5.83
C ALA A 117 4.57 16.31 -6.65
N ILE A 118 5.42 15.52 -5.98
CA ILE A 118 6.35 14.59 -6.65
C ILE A 118 5.57 13.53 -7.42
N GLY A 119 4.49 12.98 -6.84
CA GLY A 119 3.59 12.03 -7.51
C GLY A 119 2.97 12.61 -8.79
N ASN A 120 2.38 13.80 -8.70
CA ASN A 120 1.81 14.51 -9.84
C ASN A 120 2.86 14.78 -10.94
N LYS A 121 4.07 15.18 -10.53
CA LYS A 121 5.18 15.42 -11.48
C LYS A 121 5.57 14.11 -12.19
N PHE A 122 5.65 13.00 -11.47
CA PHE A 122 5.88 11.69 -12.07
C PHE A 122 4.80 11.31 -13.07
N LEU A 123 3.52 11.37 -12.67
CA LEU A 123 2.40 11.02 -13.53
C LEU A 123 2.37 11.86 -14.81
N LYS A 124 2.63 13.17 -14.69
CA LYS A 124 2.73 14.06 -15.86
C LYS A 124 3.84 13.63 -16.81
N LYS A 125 5.03 13.24 -16.30
CA LYS A 125 6.16 12.80 -17.13
C LYS A 125 5.86 11.53 -17.91
N ILE A 126 4.99 10.66 -17.41
CA ILE A 126 4.63 9.40 -18.06
C ILE A 126 3.29 9.42 -18.80
N GLY A 127 2.71 10.60 -19.00
CA GLY A 127 1.53 10.80 -19.85
C GLY A 127 0.18 10.91 -19.13
N TYR A 128 0.14 10.94 -17.79
CA TYR A 128 -1.09 11.14 -16.99
C TYR A 128 -1.18 12.59 -16.47
N GLY A 129 -0.93 13.58 -17.34
CA GLY A 129 -0.82 14.99 -16.93
C GLY A 129 -2.10 15.65 -16.43
N ASP A 130 -3.25 15.06 -16.75
CA ASP A 130 -4.57 15.56 -16.33
C ASP A 130 -5.02 15.02 -14.95
N ILE A 131 -4.21 14.13 -14.35
CA ILE A 131 -4.51 13.54 -13.04
C ILE A 131 -3.89 14.37 -11.93
N ASP A 132 -4.71 14.74 -10.94
CA ASP A 132 -4.22 15.22 -9.65
C ASP A 132 -4.46 14.13 -8.59
N VAL A 133 -3.39 13.55 -8.06
CA VAL A 133 -3.47 12.48 -7.07
C VAL A 133 -4.21 12.89 -5.78
N LYS A 134 -4.27 14.20 -5.47
CA LYS A 134 -5.00 14.71 -4.30
C LYS A 134 -6.51 14.59 -4.43
N THR A 135 -7.03 14.57 -5.65
CA THR A 135 -8.48 14.49 -5.89
C THR A 135 -9.01 13.07 -5.95
N MET A 136 -8.13 12.07 -5.94
CA MET A 136 -8.55 10.68 -5.92
C MET A 136 -9.28 10.36 -4.61
N MET A 137 -10.42 9.69 -4.70
CA MET A 137 -11.09 9.08 -3.55
C MET A 137 -10.81 7.59 -3.59
N LEU A 138 -9.95 7.11 -2.69
CA LEU A 138 -9.51 5.71 -2.63
C LEU A 138 -10.02 5.07 -1.34
N ASP A 139 -10.70 3.94 -1.44
CA ASP A 139 -11.27 3.21 -0.32
C ASP A 139 -10.48 1.95 0.03
N ARG A 140 -11.04 1.12 0.89
CA ARG A 140 -10.46 -0.16 1.32
C ARG A 140 -10.09 -1.07 0.16
N ASP A 141 -10.88 -1.06 -0.93
CA ASP A 141 -10.70 -1.96 -2.05
C ASP A 141 -9.63 -1.46 -3.05
N THR A 142 -9.12 -0.25 -2.86
CA THR A 142 -8.08 0.37 -3.69
C THR A 142 -6.86 0.84 -2.90
N THR A 143 -6.96 0.98 -1.56
CA THR A 143 -5.88 1.53 -0.72
C THR A 143 -5.08 0.43 0.00
N VAL A 144 -3.76 0.53 -0.06
CA VAL A 144 -2.86 -0.28 0.75
C VAL A 144 -1.66 0.54 1.20
N PHE A 145 -1.27 0.37 2.46
CA PHE A 145 -0.01 0.82 3.02
C PHE A 145 0.93 -0.38 3.25
N ALA A 146 2.19 -0.10 3.51
CA ALA A 146 3.24 -1.09 3.73
C ALA A 146 3.46 -2.07 2.55
N ASN A 147 2.90 -1.78 1.37
CA ASN A 147 3.08 -2.57 0.14
C ASN A 147 2.61 -4.04 0.25
N TYR A 148 1.65 -4.34 1.13
CA TYR A 148 1.17 -5.71 1.33
C TYR A 148 0.09 -6.07 0.32
N VAL A 149 0.54 -6.55 -0.84
CA VAL A 149 -0.33 -6.94 -1.95
C VAL A 149 -0.06 -8.36 -2.42
N VAL A 150 -1.12 -9.02 -2.87
CA VAL A 150 -1.04 -10.25 -3.67
C VAL A 150 -1.64 -9.93 -5.03
N GLY A 151 -0.82 -9.89 -6.06
CA GLY A 151 -1.22 -9.50 -7.41
C GLY A 151 -1.19 -10.66 -8.39
N SER A 152 -2.07 -10.59 -9.39
CA SER A 152 -2.02 -11.47 -10.56
C SER A 152 -0.76 -11.21 -11.39
N ARG A 153 -0.43 -12.15 -12.25
CA ARG A 153 0.63 -11.95 -13.25
C ARG A 153 0.41 -10.68 -14.07
N LYS A 154 -0.85 -10.40 -14.45
CA LYS A 154 -1.23 -9.17 -15.16
C LYS A 154 -0.89 -7.90 -14.37
N PHE A 155 -1.24 -7.88 -13.07
CA PHE A 155 -0.91 -6.75 -12.19
C PHE A 155 0.60 -6.53 -12.13
N TRP A 156 1.38 -7.55 -11.78
CA TRP A 156 2.83 -7.40 -11.62
C TRP A 156 3.54 -7.01 -12.89
N THR A 157 3.12 -7.55 -14.06
CA THR A 157 3.69 -7.16 -15.36
C THR A 157 3.53 -5.66 -15.61
N LYS A 158 2.31 -5.16 -15.47
CA LYS A 158 2.00 -3.75 -15.72
C LYS A 158 2.59 -2.83 -14.64
N PHE A 159 2.50 -3.23 -13.37
CA PHE A 159 3.01 -2.41 -12.26
C PHE A 159 4.53 -2.26 -12.28
N MET A 160 5.27 -3.34 -12.59
CA MET A 160 6.72 -3.25 -12.71
C MET A 160 7.14 -2.38 -13.89
N GLU A 161 6.44 -2.46 -15.02
CA GLU A 161 6.66 -1.52 -16.13
C GLU A 161 6.39 -0.07 -15.72
N PHE A 162 5.26 0.18 -15.08
CA PHE A 162 4.86 1.50 -14.58
C PHE A 162 5.89 2.06 -13.58
N SER A 163 6.23 1.31 -12.55
CA SER A 163 7.13 1.76 -11.48
C SER A 163 8.57 1.97 -11.97
N ARG A 164 9.05 1.18 -12.93
CA ARG A 164 10.38 1.35 -13.55
C ARG A 164 10.50 2.66 -14.33
N LYS A 165 9.39 3.23 -14.83
CA LYS A 165 9.40 4.55 -15.49
C LYS A 165 9.87 5.65 -14.53
N LEU A 166 9.69 5.48 -13.20
CA LEU A 166 10.18 6.45 -12.22
C LEU A 166 11.70 6.64 -12.32
N PHE A 167 12.45 5.55 -12.45
CA PHE A 167 13.90 5.57 -12.62
C PHE A 167 14.29 6.17 -13.98
N THR A 168 13.59 5.75 -15.03
CA THR A 168 13.85 6.27 -16.39
C THR A 168 13.63 7.78 -16.48
N GLU A 169 12.58 8.30 -15.85
CA GLU A 169 12.29 9.74 -15.86
C GLU A 169 13.23 10.53 -14.93
N ALA A 170 13.63 9.93 -13.81
CA ALA A 170 14.64 10.52 -12.93
C ALA A 170 16.00 10.64 -13.60
N ASP A 171 16.41 9.67 -14.40
CA ASP A 171 17.68 9.73 -15.13
C ASP A 171 17.71 10.80 -16.23
N LYS A 172 16.55 11.23 -16.73
CA LYS A 172 16.42 12.31 -17.72
C LYS A 172 16.37 13.70 -17.09
N ASP A 173 16.02 13.81 -15.81
CA ASP A 173 15.79 15.08 -15.13
C ASP A 173 16.49 15.08 -13.76
N PRO A 174 17.67 15.72 -13.65
CA PRO A 174 18.43 15.75 -12.39
C PRO A 174 17.68 16.39 -11.21
N VAL A 175 16.78 17.35 -11.48
CA VAL A 175 15.98 17.98 -10.42
C VAL A 175 14.95 16.98 -9.90
N PHE A 176 14.25 16.28 -10.80
CA PHE A 176 13.31 15.24 -10.41
C PHE A 176 14.00 14.05 -9.73
N LYS A 177 15.22 13.72 -10.17
CA LYS A 177 16.03 12.67 -9.52
C LYS A 177 16.34 13.01 -8.06
N GLU A 178 16.73 14.27 -7.79
CA GLU A 178 16.98 14.74 -6.43
C GLU A 178 15.69 14.77 -5.59
N GLU A 179 14.55 15.16 -6.17
CA GLU A 179 13.26 15.14 -5.48
C GLU A 179 12.84 13.71 -5.08
N VAL A 180 13.11 12.70 -5.89
CA VAL A 180 12.73 11.31 -5.66
C VAL A 180 13.73 10.57 -4.78
N PHE A 181 15.02 10.65 -5.10
CA PHE A 181 16.07 9.81 -4.50
C PHE A 181 16.98 10.59 -3.54
N GLY A 182 16.87 11.90 -3.47
CA GLY A 182 17.57 12.70 -2.48
C GLY A 182 17.03 12.46 -1.07
N ALA A 183 17.72 13.02 -0.07
CA ALA A 183 17.33 12.93 1.33
C ALA A 183 15.92 13.48 1.53
N GLY A 184 14.99 12.64 1.98
CA GLY A 184 13.60 13.02 2.22
C GLY A 184 13.44 13.99 3.38
N ARG A 185 12.33 14.73 3.38
CA ARG A 185 11.92 15.64 4.47
C ARG A 185 10.90 14.97 5.39
N SER A 186 11.13 13.69 5.71
CA SER A 186 10.20 12.96 6.57
C SER A 186 10.12 13.57 7.98
N ASN A 187 8.90 13.74 8.48
CA ASN A 187 8.62 14.14 9.87
C ASN A 187 8.68 12.97 10.86
N TYR A 188 8.92 11.75 10.40
CA TYR A 188 9.14 10.61 11.29
C TYR A 188 10.44 10.78 12.09
N ALA A 189 10.35 10.73 13.42
CA ALA A 189 11.45 11.03 14.33
C ALA A 189 12.70 10.14 14.16
N HIS A 190 12.57 8.98 13.52
CA HIS A 190 13.63 7.97 13.41
C HIS A 190 14.21 7.81 12.00
N ASP A 191 13.63 8.42 10.94
CA ASP A 191 13.99 8.15 9.54
C ASP A 191 14.10 9.40 8.66
N LYS A 192 14.67 10.48 9.19
CA LYS A 192 14.88 11.76 8.45
C LYS A 192 15.80 11.65 7.23
N SER A 193 16.46 10.51 7.04
CA SER A 193 17.43 10.29 5.96
C SER A 193 16.91 9.44 4.81
N LEU A 194 15.67 8.92 4.90
CA LEU A 194 15.12 8.09 3.83
C LEU A 194 14.76 8.93 2.61
N PRO A 195 15.06 8.45 1.39
CA PRO A 195 14.64 9.10 0.17
C PRO A 195 13.11 9.11 0.04
N ASN A 196 12.58 10.12 -0.62
CA ASN A 196 11.14 10.20 -0.92
C ASN A 196 10.65 8.99 -1.73
N PHE A 197 11.53 8.32 -2.46
CA PHE A 197 11.24 7.07 -3.18
C PHE A 197 10.52 6.03 -2.30
N THR A 198 10.99 5.84 -1.06
CA THR A 198 10.40 4.87 -0.12
C THR A 198 8.91 5.11 0.10
N PHE A 199 8.54 6.37 0.25
CA PHE A 199 7.16 6.79 0.51
C PHE A 199 6.35 6.93 -0.78
N LEU A 200 7.01 7.30 -1.86
CA LEU A 200 6.40 7.43 -3.18
C LEU A 200 5.92 6.07 -3.71
N ILE A 201 6.79 5.04 -3.65
CA ILE A 201 6.46 3.71 -4.18
C ILE A 201 5.24 3.08 -3.48
N GLU A 202 5.08 3.33 -2.19
CA GLU A 202 3.93 2.86 -1.42
C GLU A 202 2.61 3.45 -1.94
N ARG A 203 2.63 4.71 -2.37
CA ARG A 203 1.48 5.43 -2.90
C ARG A 203 1.21 5.15 -4.37
N LEU A 204 2.22 4.67 -5.10
CA LEU A 204 2.06 4.32 -6.51
C LEU A 204 1.23 3.06 -6.72
N ILE A 205 1.17 2.11 -5.77
CA ILE A 205 0.33 0.92 -5.90
C ILE A 205 -1.17 1.28 -5.94
N PRO A 206 -1.73 1.99 -4.94
CA PRO A 206 -3.12 2.44 -4.99
C PRO A 206 -3.43 3.29 -6.22
N THR A 207 -2.54 4.22 -6.55
CA THR A 207 -2.69 5.08 -7.73
C THR A 207 -2.74 4.28 -9.03
N PHE A 208 -1.87 3.28 -9.17
CA PHE A 208 -1.83 2.43 -10.35
C PHE A 208 -3.08 1.54 -10.49
N ILE A 209 -3.60 1.02 -9.36
CA ILE A 209 -4.86 0.26 -9.34
C ILE A 209 -6.00 1.11 -9.90
N GLU A 210 -6.11 2.36 -9.46
CA GLU A 210 -7.13 3.30 -9.90
C GLU A 210 -6.95 3.69 -11.38
N LEU A 211 -5.74 4.08 -11.80
CA LEU A 211 -5.44 4.49 -13.18
C LEU A 211 -5.69 3.39 -14.22
N GLU A 212 -5.40 2.15 -13.87
CA GLU A 212 -5.57 0.99 -14.75
C GLU A 212 -6.93 0.30 -14.59
N HIS A 213 -7.81 0.83 -13.73
CA HIS A 213 -9.13 0.26 -13.41
C HIS A 213 -9.05 -1.24 -13.13
N LEU A 214 -8.10 -1.64 -12.28
CA LEU A 214 -7.89 -3.04 -11.94
C LEU A 214 -8.97 -3.53 -10.98
N ASN A 215 -9.41 -4.78 -11.15
CA ASN A 215 -10.27 -5.42 -10.18
C ASN A 215 -9.47 -5.70 -8.90
N SER A 216 -9.77 -5.00 -7.84
CA SER A 216 -9.10 -5.15 -6.55
C SER A 216 -10.10 -5.36 -5.43
N VAL A 217 -9.65 -5.99 -4.36
CA VAL A 217 -10.41 -6.17 -3.13
C VAL A 217 -9.49 -6.07 -1.94
N GLY A 218 -9.91 -5.29 -0.95
CA GLY A 218 -9.20 -5.14 0.32
C GLY A 218 -9.75 -6.09 1.39
N PHE A 219 -8.86 -6.58 2.25
CA PHE A 219 -9.28 -7.37 3.39
C PHE A 219 -10.17 -6.52 4.32
N LYS A 220 -11.44 -6.89 4.44
CA LYS A 220 -12.37 -6.24 5.37
C LYS A 220 -12.12 -6.78 6.77
N HIS A 221 -11.56 -5.92 7.62
CA HIS A 221 -11.37 -6.25 9.02
C HIS A 221 -12.71 -6.31 9.77
N THR A 222 -12.72 -7.13 10.80
CA THR A 222 -13.75 -7.24 11.83
C THR A 222 -13.12 -6.88 13.18
N PRO A 223 -13.87 -6.60 14.24
CA PRO A 223 -13.28 -6.25 15.53
C PRO A 223 -12.22 -7.25 16.03
N ASP A 224 -12.40 -8.55 15.77
CA ASP A 224 -11.45 -9.61 16.18
C ASP A 224 -10.17 -9.66 15.31
N THR A 225 -10.21 -9.10 14.10
CA THR A 225 -9.05 -9.05 13.20
C THR A 225 -8.28 -7.73 13.30
N LEU A 226 -8.87 -6.70 13.90
CA LEU A 226 -8.16 -5.44 14.12
C LEU A 226 -7.00 -5.62 15.11
N ALA A 227 -5.89 -4.94 14.85
CA ALA A 227 -4.78 -4.87 15.80
C ALA A 227 -5.25 -4.26 17.13
N MET A 228 -4.68 -4.76 18.27
CA MET A 228 -5.10 -4.34 19.61
C MET A 228 -5.15 -2.82 19.82
N LYS A 229 -4.24 -2.08 19.19
CA LYS A 229 -4.17 -0.62 19.27
C LYS A 229 -5.42 0.10 18.73
N TYR A 230 -6.18 -0.55 17.85
CA TYR A 230 -7.41 0.00 17.25
C TYR A 230 -8.69 -0.45 17.94
N GLN A 231 -8.64 -1.46 18.82
CA GLN A 231 -9.81 -2.03 19.45
C GLN A 231 -10.75 -1.00 20.12
N PRO A 232 -10.24 0.03 20.81
CA PRO A 232 -11.10 1.06 21.41
C PRO A 232 -11.90 1.89 20.39
N TYR A 233 -11.52 1.86 19.13
CA TYR A 233 -12.06 2.68 18.04
C TYR A 233 -12.62 1.84 16.90
N ALA A 234 -12.79 0.55 17.12
CA ALA A 234 -13.10 -0.42 16.06
C ALA A 234 -14.36 -0.05 15.27
N ASP A 235 -15.44 0.28 16.00
CA ASP A 235 -16.74 0.58 15.38
C ASP A 235 -16.67 1.85 14.52
N ASP A 236 -16.03 2.90 15.01
CA ASP A 236 -15.88 4.16 14.28
C ASP A 236 -15.01 3.99 13.03
N ILE A 237 -13.86 3.31 13.17
CA ILE A 237 -12.94 3.07 12.05
C ILE A 237 -13.63 2.23 10.96
N MET A 238 -14.33 1.17 11.35
CA MET A 238 -15.03 0.30 10.40
C MET A 238 -16.20 1.04 9.73
N ALA A 239 -16.96 1.84 10.47
CA ALA A 239 -18.04 2.64 9.91
C ALA A 239 -17.51 3.68 8.91
N LEU A 240 -16.41 4.36 9.21
CA LEU A 240 -15.78 5.33 8.30
C LEU A 240 -15.26 4.63 7.03
N SER A 241 -14.63 3.47 7.16
CA SER A 241 -14.15 2.68 6.01
C SER A 241 -15.31 2.20 5.13
N ASP A 242 -16.39 1.66 5.73
CA ASP A 242 -17.58 1.23 4.97
C ASP A 242 -18.29 2.40 4.29
N LEU A 243 -18.36 3.57 4.94
CA LEU A 243 -18.93 4.78 4.35
C LEU A 243 -18.10 5.26 3.15
N LYS A 244 -16.77 5.18 3.24
CA LYS A 244 -15.85 5.51 2.13
C LYS A 244 -16.06 4.60 0.91
N VAL A 245 -16.24 3.30 1.13
CA VAL A 245 -16.62 2.34 0.07
C VAL A 245 -17.96 2.75 -0.56
N ALA A 246 -18.93 3.21 0.23
CA ALA A 246 -20.21 3.70 -0.29
C ALA A 246 -20.05 4.98 -1.11
N VAL A 247 -19.20 5.92 -0.69
CA VAL A 247 -18.87 7.13 -1.48
C VAL A 247 -18.42 6.75 -2.88
N ASN A 248 -17.43 5.86 -3.00
CA ASN A 248 -16.90 5.42 -4.29
C ASN A 248 -17.94 4.66 -5.11
N ARG A 249 -18.63 3.70 -4.49
CA ARG A 249 -19.60 2.85 -5.19
C ARG A 249 -20.74 3.64 -5.82
N TYR A 250 -21.23 4.67 -5.13
CA TYR A 250 -22.36 5.47 -5.57
C TYR A 250 -21.94 6.79 -6.21
N ASN A 251 -20.66 7.13 -6.18
CA ASN A 251 -20.10 8.41 -6.67
C ASN A 251 -20.94 9.59 -6.19
N SER A 252 -21.19 9.65 -4.87
CA SER A 252 -22.14 10.60 -4.26
C SER A 252 -21.44 11.66 -3.43
N ASP A 253 -21.65 12.92 -3.80
CA ASP A 253 -21.15 14.08 -3.07
C ASP A 253 -21.77 14.14 -1.65
N GLU A 254 -23.04 13.75 -1.49
CA GLU A 254 -23.71 13.74 -0.18
C GLU A 254 -23.08 12.72 0.76
N LEU A 255 -22.72 11.52 0.24
CA LEU A 255 -22.02 10.52 1.05
C LEU A 255 -20.60 10.99 1.37
N TYR A 256 -19.93 11.66 0.44
CA TYR A 256 -18.63 12.27 0.71
C TYR A 256 -18.71 13.31 1.82
N ASP A 257 -19.69 14.22 1.80
CA ASP A 257 -19.88 15.23 2.83
C ASP A 257 -20.14 14.59 4.20
N ILE A 258 -20.98 13.53 4.24
CA ILE A 258 -21.24 12.76 5.46
C ILE A 258 -19.95 12.12 5.99
N TRP A 259 -19.21 11.40 5.14
CA TRP A 259 -17.93 10.80 5.52
C TRP A 259 -16.93 11.86 6.01
N ASN A 260 -16.80 12.96 5.29
CA ASN A 260 -15.90 14.05 5.62
C ASN A 260 -16.24 14.71 6.97
N PHE A 261 -17.53 14.90 7.26
CA PHE A 261 -17.99 15.38 8.55
C PHE A 261 -17.63 14.42 9.70
N TYR A 262 -17.92 13.13 9.52
CA TYR A 262 -17.67 12.14 10.58
C TYR A 262 -16.19 11.87 10.81
N ARG A 263 -15.35 11.85 9.76
CA ARG A 263 -13.89 11.70 9.93
C ARG A 263 -13.29 12.86 10.73
N HIS A 264 -13.71 14.10 10.45
CA HIS A 264 -13.21 15.26 11.20
C HIS A 264 -13.70 15.25 12.66
N LYS A 265 -14.95 14.88 12.89
CA LYS A 265 -15.48 14.69 14.25
C LYS A 265 -14.69 13.63 15.01
N PHE A 266 -14.45 12.47 14.41
CA PHE A 266 -13.69 11.38 15.01
C PHE A 266 -12.25 11.79 15.35
N LEU A 267 -11.54 12.39 14.40
CA LEU A 267 -10.17 12.88 14.61
C LEU A 267 -10.10 14.00 15.67
N GLY A 268 -11.08 14.89 15.69
CA GLY A 268 -11.16 15.96 16.68
C GLY A 268 -11.42 15.46 18.10
N GLN A 269 -12.21 14.39 18.24
CA GLN A 269 -12.49 13.76 19.54
C GLN A 269 -11.34 12.88 20.05
N ASN A 270 -10.52 12.36 19.15
CA ASN A 270 -9.42 11.41 19.43
C ASN A 270 -8.07 12.02 19.05
N GLN A 271 -7.73 13.18 19.62
CA GLN A 271 -6.48 13.88 19.34
C GLN A 271 -5.27 12.94 19.60
N GLY A 272 -4.36 12.85 18.63
CA GLY A 272 -3.19 11.99 18.70
C GLY A 272 -3.42 10.55 18.25
N ILE A 273 -4.65 10.16 17.85
CA ILE A 273 -4.92 8.79 17.36
C ILE A 273 -4.06 8.41 16.15
N LEU A 274 -3.73 9.38 15.29
CA LEU A 274 -2.87 9.16 14.12
C LEU A 274 -1.43 8.76 14.51
N ASN A 275 -1.02 8.97 15.76
CA ASN A 275 0.28 8.52 16.27
C ASN A 275 0.31 7.01 16.57
N LEU A 276 -0.83 6.32 16.43
CA LEU A 276 -0.91 4.85 16.55
C LEU A 276 -0.37 4.12 15.30
N GLU A 277 -0.20 4.81 14.20
CA GLU A 277 0.23 4.24 12.90
C GLU A 277 1.75 4.10 12.77
#